data_ac673eddc509d50543093338b970c6b1
#
_entry.id   ac673eddc509d50543093338b970c6b1
#
_cell.length_a   1.000
_cell.length_b   1.000
_cell.length_c   1.000
_cell.angle_alpha   90.00
_cell.angle_beta   90.00
_cell.angle_gamma   90.00
#
_symmetry.space_group_name_H-M   'P 1'
#
loop_
_entity.id
_entity.type
_entity.pdbx_description
1 polymer ?
#
loop_
_entity_poly.entity_id
_entity_poly.type
_entity_poly.pdbx_seq_one_letter_code
_entity_poly.pdbx_strand_id
1 'polypeptide(L)'
;FNTVAYDKKGKVLNGLPVDFSFTGKSFDKSNSASGLILKDGRFVGDVAGKYIVSAKIGNITSSKAVNIFQRNVKREVTTVGTGLVNDKHTSDFWVFEGVDKKDYAVTGTWGADGTSYFWDVTNPSNIKKIDSVQVDARTVNDVKVSADGKICIISREGASNRKNGIIIIDVSNPYDVKIISEYTKNLTGGVHNLFIYENHVYALSNSERYYIINIEDPKNPYEVGMFEIGKEGQSIHDVWIEDGIAYSSNWRDGVYLVDVGNGIVGGSPEKPVAFGNYTYDSGANHAAFPFKSKSTGKFYAVMGDEIFPNGVNANGLNETAGFLHFVDFTDLNNPKEVARYELPGHGSHNYWIEDEILYVAMYSGGVRIVDISGDLLGDLYKQGREIGYILPSSPNGYIANATMVWGAQLYNCLLYTSDAADDLRG
;
A
#
# COMPACT_ATOMS: atom_id res chain seq x y z
N PHE A 1 -21.83 1.83 22.62
CA PHE A 1 -22.79 2.08 23.71
C PHE A 1 -24.19 2.17 23.16
N ASN A 2 -25.11 1.37 23.71
CA ASN A 2 -26.53 1.44 23.37
C ASN A 2 -27.28 2.20 24.46
N THR A 3 -28.20 3.07 24.05
CA THR A 3 -29.07 3.83 24.94
C THR A 3 -30.52 3.46 24.74
N VAL A 4 -31.25 3.32 25.82
CA VAL A 4 -32.71 3.14 25.80
C VAL A 4 -33.34 4.27 26.63
N ALA A 5 -34.22 5.03 26.03
CA ALA A 5 -34.96 6.08 26.73
C ALA A 5 -36.36 5.57 27.11
N TYR A 6 -36.83 5.98 28.29
CA TYR A 6 -38.16 5.65 28.82
C TYR A 6 -38.91 6.91 29.14
N ASP A 7 -40.21 6.88 28.95
CA ASP A 7 -41.12 7.90 29.48
C ASP A 7 -41.35 7.73 30.99
N LYS A 8 -42.06 8.66 31.62
CA LYS A 8 -42.36 8.61 33.06
C LYS A 8 -43.18 7.38 33.49
N LYS A 9 -43.77 6.63 32.56
CA LYS A 9 -44.53 5.40 32.80
C LYS A 9 -43.75 4.14 32.48
N GLY A 10 -42.43 4.27 32.14
CA GLY A 10 -41.56 3.16 31.82
C GLY A 10 -41.71 2.63 30.40
N LYS A 11 -42.40 3.32 29.48
CA LYS A 11 -42.53 2.94 28.08
C LYS A 11 -41.29 3.39 27.31
N VAL A 12 -40.78 2.49 26.49
CA VAL A 12 -39.63 2.80 25.61
C VAL A 12 -39.99 3.87 24.60
N LEU A 13 -39.14 4.87 24.47
CA LEU A 13 -39.20 5.93 23.47
C LEU A 13 -38.19 5.64 22.37
N ASN A 14 -38.63 5.42 21.16
CA ASN A 14 -37.79 5.15 20.00
C ASN A 14 -37.54 6.40 19.17
N GLY A 15 -36.44 6.43 18.42
CA GLY A 15 -36.12 7.46 17.41
C GLY A 15 -35.74 8.82 17.99
N LEU A 16 -35.39 8.89 19.28
CA LEU A 16 -34.89 10.12 19.87
C LEU A 16 -33.43 10.37 19.45
N PRO A 17 -33.08 11.62 19.09
CA PRO A 17 -31.70 11.96 18.82
C PRO A 17 -30.84 11.83 20.09
N VAL A 18 -29.72 11.14 19.99
CA VAL A 18 -28.76 10.93 21.08
C VAL A 18 -27.44 11.61 20.73
N ASP A 19 -27.00 12.50 21.58
CA ASP A 19 -25.65 13.09 21.50
C ASP A 19 -24.68 12.30 22.38
N PHE A 20 -23.70 11.67 21.76
CA PHE A 20 -22.63 10.97 22.46
C PHE A 20 -21.43 11.87 22.63
N SER A 21 -20.79 11.78 23.81
CA SER A 21 -19.55 12.46 24.13
C SER A 21 -18.72 11.62 25.07
N PHE A 22 -17.44 11.93 25.21
CA PHE A 22 -16.60 11.30 26.21
C PHE A 22 -15.64 12.32 26.86
N THR A 23 -15.17 11.99 28.04
CA THR A 23 -14.03 12.57 28.69
C THR A 23 -13.09 11.45 29.15
N GLY A 24 -11.80 11.70 29.25
CA GLY A 24 -10.85 10.66 29.64
C GLY A 24 -9.69 11.19 30.46
N LYS A 25 -9.06 10.29 31.21
CA LYS A 25 -7.80 10.52 31.90
C LYS A 25 -6.88 9.34 31.63
N SER A 26 -5.73 9.60 31.01
CA SER A 26 -4.71 8.59 30.79
C SER A 26 -4.17 8.03 32.12
N PHE A 27 -3.81 6.75 32.11
CA PHE A 27 -3.06 6.14 33.22
C PHE A 27 -1.61 6.63 33.26
N ASP A 28 -1.06 6.98 32.10
CA ASP A 28 0.23 7.63 31.98
C ASP A 28 0.06 9.16 31.99
N LYS A 29 0.67 9.82 32.95
CA LYS A 29 0.58 11.29 33.14
C LYS A 29 1.26 12.07 31.99
N SER A 30 2.16 11.46 31.25
CA SER A 30 2.86 12.08 30.12
C SER A 30 1.97 12.17 28.87
N ASN A 31 0.88 11.40 28.83
CA ASN A 31 -0.02 11.33 27.69
C ASN A 31 -1.40 11.91 28.01
N SER A 32 -1.98 12.65 27.09
CA SER A 32 -3.38 13.05 27.16
C SER A 32 -4.30 11.91 26.69
N ALA A 33 -5.41 11.72 27.37
CA ALA A 33 -6.42 10.78 26.94
C ALA A 33 -7.03 11.25 25.62
N SER A 34 -7.05 10.39 24.60
CA SER A 34 -7.66 10.64 23.31
C SER A 34 -8.51 9.44 22.86
N GLY A 35 -9.35 9.66 21.87
CA GLY A 35 -10.23 8.63 21.34
C GLY A 35 -11.24 9.21 20.37
N LEU A 36 -12.15 8.36 19.91
CA LEU A 36 -13.21 8.74 19.01
C LEU A 36 -14.54 8.12 19.48
N ILE A 37 -15.63 8.89 19.39
CA ILE A 37 -16.97 8.38 19.57
C ILE A 37 -17.84 8.78 18.38
N LEU A 38 -18.56 7.82 17.82
CA LEU A 38 -19.43 8.05 16.68
C LEU A 38 -20.88 8.32 17.12
N LYS A 39 -21.69 8.86 16.21
CA LYS A 39 -23.11 9.14 16.45
C LYS A 39 -23.93 7.88 16.76
N ASP A 40 -23.45 6.71 16.38
CA ASP A 40 -24.07 5.41 16.67
C ASP A 40 -23.67 4.84 18.03
N GLY A 41 -22.83 5.55 18.79
CA GLY A 41 -22.37 5.15 20.13
C GLY A 41 -21.15 4.21 20.12
N ARG A 42 -20.53 3.92 18.96
CA ARG A 42 -19.24 3.23 18.94
C ARG A 42 -18.16 4.14 19.47
N PHE A 43 -17.37 3.62 20.39
CA PHE A 43 -16.30 4.35 21.08
C PHE A 43 -15.00 3.56 21.02
N VAL A 44 -13.91 4.24 20.77
CA VAL A 44 -12.54 3.74 20.95
C VAL A 44 -11.73 4.75 21.74
N GLY A 45 -10.93 4.26 22.70
CA GLY A 45 -9.89 5.06 23.35
C GLY A 45 -8.54 4.72 22.73
N ASP A 46 -7.84 5.74 22.26
CA ASP A 46 -6.51 5.57 21.62
C ASP A 46 -5.40 5.40 22.66
N VAL A 47 -5.64 5.82 23.90
CA VAL A 47 -4.65 5.79 24.99
C VAL A 47 -5.24 5.02 26.17
N ALA A 48 -4.40 4.19 26.82
CA ALA A 48 -4.79 3.51 28.05
C ALA A 48 -5.18 4.50 29.13
N GLY A 49 -6.38 4.32 29.70
CA GLY A 49 -6.92 5.28 30.66
C GLY A 49 -8.32 4.95 31.13
N LYS A 50 -8.83 5.81 32.00
CA LYS A 50 -10.21 5.77 32.44
C LYS A 50 -11.04 6.80 31.66
N TYR A 51 -12.10 6.36 31.02
CA TYR A 51 -12.97 7.19 30.21
C TYR A 51 -14.38 7.19 30.78
N ILE A 52 -15.07 8.32 30.64
CA ILE A 52 -16.50 8.45 30.93
C ILE A 52 -17.19 8.75 29.61
N VAL A 53 -17.98 7.80 29.13
CA VAL A 53 -18.81 7.96 27.94
C VAL A 53 -20.19 8.39 28.37
N SER A 54 -20.71 9.45 27.76
CA SER A 54 -21.98 10.08 28.09
C SER A 54 -22.90 10.07 26.87
N ALA A 55 -24.16 9.77 27.10
CA ALA A 55 -25.24 9.89 26.14
C ALA A 55 -26.25 10.92 26.65
N LYS A 56 -26.60 11.90 25.82
CA LYS A 56 -27.50 13.00 26.14
C LYS A 56 -28.70 13.02 25.22
N ILE A 57 -29.88 13.14 25.79
CA ILE A 57 -31.16 13.33 25.09
C ILE A 57 -31.86 14.53 25.71
N GLY A 58 -31.96 15.65 25.00
CA GLY A 58 -32.45 16.89 25.56
C GLY A 58 -31.64 17.33 26.78
N ASN A 59 -32.31 17.39 27.97
CA ASN A 59 -31.65 17.76 29.24
C ASN A 59 -31.25 16.56 30.11
N ILE A 60 -31.47 15.34 29.62
CA ILE A 60 -31.17 14.12 30.37
C ILE A 60 -29.83 13.55 29.88
N THR A 61 -28.92 13.27 30.82
CA THR A 61 -27.62 12.66 30.53
C THR A 61 -27.45 11.38 31.35
N SER A 62 -26.98 10.33 30.69
CA SER A 62 -26.53 9.11 31.33
C SER A 62 -25.06 8.84 30.96
N SER A 63 -24.29 8.38 31.91
CA SER A 63 -22.84 8.18 31.70
C SER A 63 -22.37 6.82 32.21
N LYS A 64 -21.38 6.26 31.55
CA LYS A 64 -20.72 5.01 31.94
C LYS A 64 -19.21 5.17 31.93
N ALA A 65 -18.56 4.75 33.03
CA ALA A 65 -17.12 4.68 33.08
C ALA A 65 -16.62 3.37 32.44
N VAL A 66 -15.53 3.48 31.66
CA VAL A 66 -14.81 2.36 31.05
C VAL A 66 -13.32 2.55 31.27
N ASN A 67 -12.61 1.44 31.46
CA ASN A 67 -11.17 1.42 31.46
C ASN A 67 -10.69 0.86 30.13
N ILE A 68 -9.81 1.60 29.47
CA ILE A 68 -9.09 1.15 28.29
C ILE A 68 -7.70 0.75 28.74
N PHE A 69 -7.28 -0.44 28.37
CA PHE A 69 -5.95 -0.96 28.66
C PHE A 69 -5.14 -1.00 27.37
N GLN A 70 -3.83 -0.80 27.53
CA GLN A 70 -2.92 -0.89 26.40
C GLN A 70 -2.96 -2.31 25.81
N ARG A 71 -3.05 -2.38 24.50
CA ARG A 71 -2.88 -3.64 23.78
C ARG A 71 -1.41 -4.05 23.88
N ASN A 72 -1.16 -5.20 24.44
CA ASN A 72 0.21 -5.70 24.64
C ASN A 72 0.44 -6.99 23.84
N VAL A 73 0.30 -6.87 22.51
CA VAL A 73 0.62 -7.95 21.58
C VAL A 73 1.90 -7.54 20.87
N LYS A 74 2.97 -8.31 21.03
CA LYS A 74 4.24 -8.08 20.33
C LYS A 74 4.71 -9.38 19.72
N ARG A 75 5.26 -9.29 18.51
CA ARG A 75 5.90 -10.38 17.79
C ARG A 75 7.35 -9.97 17.50
N GLU A 76 8.26 -10.89 17.73
CA GLU A 76 9.64 -10.72 17.31
C GLU A 76 9.74 -11.01 15.82
N VAL A 77 10.50 -10.17 15.11
CA VAL A 77 10.83 -10.34 13.70
C VAL A 77 12.33 -10.54 13.59
N THR A 78 12.73 -11.60 12.94
CA THR A 78 14.15 -11.95 12.78
C THR A 78 14.52 -11.95 11.31
N THR A 79 15.60 -11.26 10.95
CA THR A 79 16.17 -11.34 9.61
C THR A 79 16.76 -12.72 9.40
N VAL A 80 16.29 -13.43 8.37
CA VAL A 80 16.74 -14.78 8.02
C VAL A 80 17.89 -14.70 7.01
N GLY A 81 17.85 -13.74 6.09
CA GLY A 81 18.90 -13.54 5.09
C GLY A 81 18.77 -12.18 4.42
N THR A 82 19.81 -11.80 3.69
CA THR A 82 19.90 -10.54 2.96
C THR A 82 20.57 -10.74 1.62
N GLY A 83 19.95 -10.22 0.55
CA GLY A 83 20.58 -10.03 -0.75
C GLY A 83 21.08 -8.58 -0.84
N LEU A 84 22.26 -8.34 -1.38
CA LEU A 84 22.86 -7.01 -1.41
C LEU A 84 23.09 -6.50 -2.84
N VAL A 85 22.67 -5.26 -3.08
CA VAL A 85 23.17 -4.38 -4.11
C VAL A 85 23.89 -3.24 -3.40
N ASN A 86 25.19 -3.09 -3.62
CA ASN A 86 26.03 -2.17 -2.84
C ASN A 86 26.63 -1.02 -3.67
N ASP A 87 26.36 -0.98 -4.96
CA ASP A 87 26.91 -0.03 -5.91
C ASP A 87 25.86 0.92 -6.52
N LYS A 88 24.59 0.67 -6.25
CA LYS A 88 23.47 1.50 -6.72
C LYS A 88 22.20 1.28 -5.90
N HIS A 89 21.25 2.20 -6.06
CA HIS A 89 19.95 2.11 -5.42
C HIS A 89 19.10 0.99 -6.04
N THR A 90 18.46 0.21 -5.21
CA THR A 90 17.33 -0.64 -5.63
C THR A 90 16.04 0.17 -5.63
N SER A 91 15.03 -0.31 -6.32
CA SER A 91 13.67 0.23 -6.33
C SER A 91 12.68 -0.81 -5.82
N ASP A 92 11.54 -0.96 -6.46
CA ASP A 92 10.57 -1.98 -6.10
C ASP A 92 11.06 -3.40 -6.40
N PHE A 93 10.39 -4.38 -5.84
CA PHE A 93 10.71 -5.78 -6.00
C PHE A 93 9.44 -6.62 -6.12
N TRP A 94 9.60 -7.84 -6.64
CA TRP A 94 8.54 -8.83 -6.69
C TRP A 94 9.08 -10.22 -6.41
N VAL A 95 8.45 -10.94 -5.46
CA VAL A 95 8.77 -12.35 -5.15
C VAL A 95 7.75 -13.24 -5.82
N PHE A 96 8.21 -14.33 -6.44
CA PHE A 96 7.36 -15.23 -7.22
C PHE A 96 7.84 -16.68 -7.19
N GLU A 97 6.91 -17.62 -7.44
CA GLU A 97 7.23 -19.01 -7.70
C GLU A 97 7.63 -19.19 -9.16
N GLY A 98 8.81 -19.72 -9.41
CA GLY A 98 9.23 -20.10 -10.75
C GLY A 98 8.53 -21.36 -11.30
N VAL A 99 8.66 -21.61 -12.60
CA VAL A 99 8.09 -22.81 -13.25
C VAL A 99 8.63 -24.12 -12.66
N ASP A 100 9.81 -24.09 -12.06
CA ASP A 100 10.46 -25.21 -11.37
C ASP A 100 10.05 -25.36 -9.90
N LYS A 101 9.06 -24.58 -9.46
CA LYS A 101 8.53 -24.58 -8.08
C LYS A 101 9.52 -24.13 -7.01
N LYS A 102 10.50 -23.32 -7.38
CA LYS A 102 11.38 -22.64 -6.46
C LYS A 102 10.99 -21.16 -6.35
N ASP A 103 11.48 -20.53 -5.30
CA ASP A 103 11.17 -19.15 -4.98
C ASP A 103 12.26 -18.21 -5.52
N TYR A 104 11.82 -17.19 -6.24
CA TYR A 104 12.67 -16.19 -6.87
C TYR A 104 12.19 -14.79 -6.54
N ALA A 105 13.07 -13.82 -6.74
CA ALA A 105 12.71 -12.41 -6.67
C ALA A 105 13.35 -11.63 -7.82
N VAL A 106 12.74 -10.53 -8.19
CA VAL A 106 13.29 -9.53 -9.08
C VAL A 106 13.30 -8.18 -8.36
N THR A 107 14.37 -7.39 -8.55
CA THR A 107 14.46 -6.01 -8.04
C THR A 107 14.83 -5.08 -9.18
N GLY A 108 14.22 -3.89 -9.19
CA GLY A 108 14.64 -2.80 -10.06
C GLY A 108 15.75 -1.97 -9.45
N THR A 109 16.13 -0.89 -10.14
CA THR A 109 17.09 0.12 -9.67
C THR A 109 16.60 1.52 -9.96
N TRP A 110 16.89 2.46 -9.05
CA TRP A 110 16.42 3.82 -9.11
C TRP A 110 17.58 4.83 -9.23
N GLY A 111 17.44 5.82 -10.11
CA GLY A 111 18.47 6.84 -10.30
C GLY A 111 19.85 6.26 -10.66
N ALA A 112 19.90 5.11 -11.34
CA ALA A 112 21.09 4.33 -11.60
C ALA A 112 21.33 4.13 -13.12
N ASP A 113 21.36 2.90 -13.59
CA ASP A 113 21.77 2.55 -14.95
C ASP A 113 20.79 1.60 -15.67
N GLY A 114 19.55 1.47 -15.15
CA GLY A 114 18.52 0.62 -15.77
C GLY A 114 18.74 -0.87 -15.56
N THR A 115 19.49 -1.28 -14.55
CA THR A 115 19.70 -2.69 -14.23
C THR A 115 18.56 -3.22 -13.36
N SER A 116 18.04 -4.42 -13.69
CA SER A 116 17.21 -5.24 -12.83
C SER A 116 17.95 -6.51 -12.45
N TYR A 117 17.85 -6.93 -11.20
CA TYR A 117 18.52 -8.13 -10.69
C TYR A 117 17.51 -9.23 -10.40
N PHE A 118 17.92 -10.47 -10.69
CA PHE A 118 17.17 -11.68 -10.38
C PHE A 118 17.87 -12.47 -9.27
N TRP A 119 17.08 -13.01 -8.36
CA TRP A 119 17.53 -13.63 -7.13
C TRP A 119 16.91 -15.00 -6.94
N ASP A 120 17.71 -15.98 -6.53
CA ASP A 120 17.21 -17.24 -5.95
C ASP A 120 17.03 -17.02 -4.45
N VAL A 121 15.79 -17.06 -3.99
CA VAL A 121 15.38 -16.91 -2.59
C VAL A 121 14.79 -18.20 -2.01
N THR A 122 14.91 -19.31 -2.73
CA THR A 122 14.44 -20.65 -2.30
C THR A 122 14.99 -21.04 -0.93
N ASN A 123 16.26 -20.70 -0.67
CA ASN A 123 16.79 -20.76 0.68
C ASN A 123 16.97 -19.34 1.23
N PRO A 124 16.03 -18.86 2.06
CA PRO A 124 16.04 -17.47 2.54
C PRO A 124 17.27 -17.13 3.40
N SER A 125 17.97 -18.14 3.96
CA SER A 125 19.23 -17.93 4.68
C SER A 125 20.44 -17.82 3.77
N ASN A 126 20.27 -18.02 2.45
CA ASN A 126 21.35 -17.98 1.46
C ASN A 126 20.85 -17.43 0.13
N ILE A 127 20.38 -16.20 0.16
CA ILE A 127 19.91 -15.45 -1.01
C ILE A 127 21.04 -15.27 -2.01
N LYS A 128 20.79 -15.56 -3.28
CA LYS A 128 21.79 -15.48 -4.35
C LYS A 128 21.30 -14.60 -5.49
N LYS A 129 22.09 -13.62 -5.87
CA LYS A 129 21.92 -12.93 -7.15
C LYS A 129 22.34 -13.89 -8.26
N ILE A 130 21.42 -14.20 -9.18
CA ILE A 130 21.59 -15.26 -10.18
C ILE A 130 21.71 -14.75 -11.61
N ASP A 131 21.05 -13.62 -11.90
CA ASP A 131 21.14 -12.98 -13.21
C ASP A 131 20.81 -11.49 -13.13
N SER A 132 20.97 -10.77 -14.21
CA SER A 132 20.60 -9.36 -14.34
C SER A 132 20.34 -8.98 -15.79
N VAL A 133 19.46 -8.01 -15.98
CA VAL A 133 19.17 -7.36 -17.26
C VAL A 133 19.44 -5.87 -17.13
N GLN A 134 20.18 -5.30 -18.05
CA GLN A 134 20.38 -3.86 -18.16
C GLN A 134 19.69 -3.34 -19.41
N VAL A 135 18.91 -2.25 -19.25
CA VAL A 135 18.18 -1.59 -20.33
C VAL A 135 18.53 -0.11 -20.40
N ASP A 136 18.25 0.53 -21.53
CA ASP A 136 18.40 1.98 -21.64
C ASP A 136 17.33 2.68 -20.79
N ALA A 137 17.67 2.94 -19.52
CA ALA A 137 16.86 3.65 -18.55
C ALA A 137 17.75 4.23 -17.44
N ARG A 138 17.38 5.36 -16.87
CA ARG A 138 17.93 5.87 -15.62
C ARG A 138 17.34 5.10 -14.43
N THR A 139 16.07 4.71 -14.56
CA THR A 139 15.31 4.08 -13.47
C THR A 139 14.46 2.95 -14.04
N VAL A 140 14.54 1.80 -13.38
CA VAL A 140 13.54 0.73 -13.42
C VAL A 140 12.80 0.81 -12.10
N ASN A 141 11.74 1.61 -12.03
CA ASN A 141 11.05 1.90 -10.78
C ASN A 141 10.27 0.70 -10.27
N ASP A 142 9.50 0.07 -11.15
CA ASP A 142 8.61 -1.03 -10.80
C ASP A 142 8.87 -2.28 -11.63
N VAL A 143 8.69 -3.43 -10.98
CA VAL A 143 8.89 -4.76 -11.54
C VAL A 143 7.78 -5.69 -11.08
N LYS A 144 7.19 -6.45 -12.01
CA LYS A 144 6.15 -7.45 -11.68
C LYS A 144 6.38 -8.72 -12.48
N VAL A 145 5.95 -9.85 -11.92
CA VAL A 145 6.01 -11.15 -12.60
C VAL A 145 4.60 -11.72 -12.73
N SER A 146 4.32 -12.34 -13.87
CA SER A 146 3.04 -13.03 -14.12
C SER A 146 2.81 -14.15 -13.11
N ALA A 147 1.54 -14.43 -12.82
CA ALA A 147 1.15 -15.44 -11.82
C ALA A 147 1.67 -16.86 -12.13
N ASP A 148 1.97 -17.15 -13.39
CA ASP A 148 2.53 -18.45 -13.83
C ASP A 148 4.07 -18.52 -13.76
N GLY A 149 4.72 -17.43 -13.30
CA GLY A 149 6.17 -17.36 -13.12
C GLY A 149 6.99 -17.34 -14.40
N LYS A 150 6.40 -16.95 -15.55
CA LYS A 150 7.10 -17.00 -16.85
C LYS A 150 7.52 -15.65 -17.39
N ILE A 151 6.73 -14.61 -17.16
CA ILE A 151 6.92 -13.28 -17.73
C ILE A 151 7.19 -12.29 -16.63
N CYS A 152 8.30 -11.58 -16.74
CA CYS A 152 8.58 -10.40 -15.92
C CYS A 152 8.43 -9.15 -16.79
N ILE A 153 7.79 -8.13 -16.23
CA ILE A 153 7.69 -6.80 -16.82
C ILE A 153 8.46 -5.84 -15.94
N ILE A 154 9.31 -5.03 -16.56
CA ILE A 154 10.01 -3.94 -15.88
C ILE A 154 9.65 -2.61 -16.51
N SER A 155 9.51 -1.59 -15.69
CA SER A 155 9.24 -0.21 -16.11
C SER A 155 10.51 0.48 -16.59
N ARG A 156 10.37 1.52 -17.41
CA ARG A 156 11.50 2.35 -17.88
C ARG A 156 11.21 3.83 -17.72
N GLU A 157 12.13 4.53 -17.07
CA GLU A 157 12.17 5.97 -17.01
C GLU A 157 13.55 6.52 -17.38
N GLY A 158 13.58 7.70 -17.98
CA GLY A 158 14.83 8.40 -18.31
C GLY A 158 15.70 7.68 -19.34
N ALA A 159 15.10 6.99 -20.30
CA ALA A 159 15.81 6.39 -21.42
C ALA A 159 16.53 7.45 -22.25
N SER A 160 17.79 7.18 -22.64
CA SER A 160 18.64 8.13 -23.39
C SER A 160 18.03 8.50 -24.76
N ASN A 161 17.34 7.55 -25.39
CA ASN A 161 16.63 7.73 -26.65
C ASN A 161 15.21 8.32 -26.47
N ARG A 162 14.79 8.63 -25.23
CA ARG A 162 13.46 9.13 -24.85
C ARG A 162 12.30 8.20 -25.26
N LYS A 163 12.56 6.92 -25.49
CA LYS A 163 11.57 5.88 -25.73
C LYS A 163 11.46 5.01 -24.49
N ASN A 164 10.93 5.57 -23.44
CA ASN A 164 10.60 4.84 -22.22
C ASN A 164 9.65 3.65 -22.53
N GLY A 165 8.85 3.24 -21.63
CA GLY A 165 7.89 2.16 -21.82
C GLY A 165 8.17 0.99 -20.90
N ILE A 166 7.83 -0.20 -21.35
CA ILE A 166 8.02 -1.45 -20.60
C ILE A 166 8.90 -2.43 -21.38
N ILE A 167 9.62 -3.26 -20.65
CA ILE A 167 10.37 -4.39 -21.20
C ILE A 167 9.72 -5.69 -20.73
N ILE A 168 9.55 -6.61 -21.67
CA ILE A 168 8.97 -7.93 -21.44
C ILE A 168 10.10 -8.94 -21.44
N ILE A 169 10.22 -9.72 -20.37
CA ILE A 169 11.34 -10.63 -20.11
C ILE A 169 10.78 -12.03 -19.86
N ASP A 170 11.35 -13.03 -20.50
CA ASP A 170 11.16 -14.45 -20.19
C ASP A 170 11.98 -14.79 -18.94
N VAL A 171 11.30 -15.19 -17.88
CA VAL A 171 11.90 -15.63 -16.60
C VAL A 171 11.59 -17.10 -16.32
N SER A 172 11.18 -17.87 -17.32
CA SER A 172 10.97 -19.33 -17.18
C SER A 172 12.22 -20.06 -16.71
N ASN A 173 13.41 -19.51 -17.02
CA ASN A 173 14.68 -19.88 -16.39
C ASN A 173 15.31 -18.66 -15.74
N PRO A 174 15.12 -18.43 -14.42
CA PRO A 174 15.63 -17.23 -13.75
C PRO A 174 17.16 -17.11 -13.69
N TYR A 175 17.89 -18.20 -14.03
CA TYR A 175 19.35 -18.20 -14.15
C TYR A 175 19.86 -17.77 -15.53
N ASP A 176 18.96 -17.58 -16.52
CA ASP A 176 19.29 -17.16 -17.88
C ASP A 176 18.09 -16.45 -18.49
N VAL A 177 17.74 -15.28 -17.94
CA VAL A 177 16.58 -14.49 -18.35
C VAL A 177 16.79 -13.86 -19.72
N LYS A 178 15.72 -13.68 -20.50
CA LYS A 178 15.81 -13.19 -21.88
C LYS A 178 14.79 -12.06 -22.13
N ILE A 179 15.26 -10.92 -22.63
CA ILE A 179 14.35 -9.91 -23.18
C ILE A 179 13.64 -10.51 -24.38
N ILE A 180 12.30 -10.51 -24.34
CA ILE A 180 11.43 -10.97 -25.42
C ILE A 180 11.10 -9.82 -26.37
N SER A 181 10.66 -8.69 -25.80
CA SER A 181 10.19 -7.52 -26.55
C SER A 181 10.20 -6.28 -25.68
N GLU A 182 9.94 -5.14 -26.32
CA GLU A 182 9.64 -3.86 -25.65
C GLU A 182 8.33 -3.28 -26.18
N TYR A 183 7.64 -2.52 -25.35
CA TYR A 183 6.47 -1.76 -25.77
C TYR A 183 6.61 -0.30 -25.32
N THR A 184 6.58 0.61 -26.32
CA THR A 184 6.85 2.05 -26.10
C THR A 184 5.72 2.96 -26.58
N LYS A 185 4.77 2.42 -27.39
CA LYS A 185 3.66 3.22 -27.93
C LYS A 185 2.84 3.80 -26.78
N ASN A 186 2.63 5.12 -26.82
CA ASN A 186 1.92 5.89 -25.79
C ASN A 186 2.55 5.90 -24.38
N LEU A 187 3.75 5.28 -24.19
CA LEU A 187 4.45 5.17 -22.91
C LEU A 187 5.77 5.98 -22.90
N THR A 188 6.03 6.80 -23.91
CA THR A 188 7.30 7.53 -24.07
C THR A 188 7.56 8.59 -23.01
N GLY A 189 6.54 9.03 -22.26
CA GLY A 189 6.68 9.95 -21.14
C GLY A 189 7.35 9.35 -19.91
N GLY A 190 7.44 8.03 -19.84
CA GLY A 190 7.96 7.26 -18.71
C GLY A 190 6.86 6.39 -18.09
N VAL A 191 7.27 5.22 -17.61
CA VAL A 191 6.42 4.30 -16.87
C VAL A 191 6.98 4.21 -15.46
N HIS A 192 6.30 4.86 -14.52
CA HIS A 192 6.69 4.84 -13.11
C HIS A 192 6.29 3.54 -12.46
N ASN A 193 5.01 3.23 -12.42
CA ASN A 193 4.44 2.00 -11.88
C ASN A 193 3.68 1.22 -12.94
N LEU A 194 3.53 -0.08 -12.70
CA LEU A 194 2.78 -1.00 -13.55
C LEU A 194 2.20 -2.14 -12.72
N PHE A 195 1.19 -2.81 -13.24
CA PHE A 195 0.66 -4.03 -12.66
C PHE A 195 0.38 -5.06 -13.73
N ILE A 196 0.60 -6.35 -13.41
CA ILE A 196 0.20 -7.46 -14.28
C ILE A 196 -1.05 -8.10 -13.69
N TYR A 197 -2.11 -8.14 -14.46
CA TYR A 197 -3.31 -8.88 -14.10
C TYR A 197 -3.75 -9.74 -15.29
N GLU A 198 -3.82 -11.04 -15.08
CA GLU A 198 -4.02 -12.02 -16.16
C GLU A 198 -3.01 -11.82 -17.29
N ASN A 199 -3.50 -11.67 -18.54
CA ASN A 199 -2.67 -11.45 -19.71
C ASN A 199 -2.51 -9.96 -20.08
N HIS A 200 -2.66 -9.05 -19.11
CA HIS A 200 -2.59 -7.62 -19.34
C HIS A 200 -1.60 -6.93 -18.42
N VAL A 201 -0.89 -5.95 -18.96
CA VAL A 201 -0.06 -5.01 -18.20
C VAL A 201 -0.78 -3.67 -18.17
N TYR A 202 -0.99 -3.15 -16.97
CA TYR A 202 -1.51 -1.82 -16.72
C TYR A 202 -0.31 -0.92 -16.44
N ALA A 203 0.11 -0.16 -17.45
CA ALA A 203 1.34 0.63 -17.42
C ALA A 203 1.03 2.13 -17.32
N LEU A 204 1.48 2.77 -16.27
CA LEU A 204 1.33 4.21 -16.10
C LEU A 204 2.07 4.95 -17.20
N SER A 205 1.46 6.01 -17.73
CA SER A 205 2.06 6.87 -18.73
C SER A 205 2.07 8.30 -18.26
N ASN A 206 3.27 8.85 -18.10
CA ASN A 206 3.50 10.24 -17.72
C ASN A 206 2.73 10.67 -16.46
N SER A 207 2.48 9.73 -15.56
CA SER A 207 1.68 9.95 -14.33
C SER A 207 0.30 10.59 -14.55
N GLU A 208 -0.31 10.42 -15.73
CA GLU A 208 -1.62 10.99 -16.07
C GLU A 208 -2.70 9.92 -16.25
N ARG A 209 -2.30 8.75 -16.74
CA ARG A 209 -3.18 7.64 -17.11
C ARG A 209 -2.42 6.33 -17.07
N TYR A 210 -3.11 5.22 -17.16
CA TYR A 210 -2.47 3.96 -17.52
C TYR A 210 -3.07 3.39 -18.80
N TYR A 211 -2.18 2.84 -19.63
CA TYR A 211 -2.56 2.06 -20.79
C TYR A 211 -2.58 0.58 -20.43
N ILE A 212 -3.49 -0.15 -21.06
CA ILE A 212 -3.68 -1.58 -20.85
C ILE A 212 -3.15 -2.30 -22.08
N ILE A 213 -2.11 -3.10 -21.88
CA ILE A 213 -1.36 -3.77 -22.91
C ILE A 213 -1.61 -5.28 -22.81
N ASN A 214 -2.16 -5.88 -23.84
CA ASN A 214 -2.29 -7.34 -23.93
C ASN A 214 -0.91 -7.95 -24.21
N ILE A 215 -0.54 -8.97 -23.41
CA ILE A 215 0.72 -9.71 -23.49
C ILE A 215 0.50 -11.22 -23.63
N GLU A 216 -0.68 -11.66 -24.10
CA GLU A 216 -0.95 -13.08 -24.38
C GLU A 216 0.09 -13.67 -25.35
N ASP A 217 0.47 -12.90 -26.38
CA ASP A 217 1.71 -13.13 -27.13
C ASP A 217 2.78 -12.09 -26.70
N PRO A 218 3.70 -12.44 -25.80
CA PRO A 218 4.67 -11.50 -25.26
C PRO A 218 5.69 -11.00 -26.32
N LYS A 219 5.72 -11.60 -27.51
CA LYS A 219 6.54 -11.13 -28.64
C LYS A 219 5.87 -10.01 -29.42
N ASN A 220 4.55 -9.95 -29.39
CA ASN A 220 3.72 -9.00 -30.13
C ASN A 220 2.70 -8.30 -29.21
N PRO A 221 3.15 -7.58 -28.15
CA PRO A 221 2.26 -6.88 -27.26
C PRO A 221 1.51 -5.76 -27.99
N TYR A 222 0.25 -5.52 -27.59
CA TYR A 222 -0.57 -4.46 -28.18
C TYR A 222 -1.53 -3.86 -27.16
N GLU A 223 -1.84 -2.57 -27.34
CA GLU A 223 -2.76 -1.82 -26.51
C GLU A 223 -4.20 -2.26 -26.78
N VAL A 224 -4.95 -2.49 -25.70
CA VAL A 224 -6.38 -2.82 -25.75
C VAL A 224 -7.25 -1.75 -25.15
N GLY A 225 -6.76 -0.96 -24.19
CA GLY A 225 -7.54 0.04 -23.50
C GLY A 225 -6.69 1.04 -22.74
N MET A 226 -7.38 1.97 -22.10
CA MET A 226 -6.76 3.03 -21.30
C MET A 226 -7.74 3.51 -20.25
N PHE A 227 -7.24 3.91 -19.10
CA PHE A 227 -7.99 4.59 -18.05
C PHE A 227 -7.38 5.94 -17.72
N GLU A 228 -8.23 6.94 -17.58
CA GLU A 228 -7.93 8.24 -16.99
C GLU A 228 -9.17 8.76 -16.25
N ILE A 229 -8.97 9.63 -15.26
CA ILE A 229 -10.11 10.17 -14.49
C ILE A 229 -10.83 11.31 -15.21
N GLY A 230 -10.23 11.86 -16.29
CA GLY A 230 -10.86 12.87 -17.13
C GLY A 230 -10.96 14.26 -16.51
N LYS A 231 -10.07 14.59 -15.58
CA LYS A 231 -9.98 15.91 -14.94
C LYS A 231 -8.75 16.67 -15.41
N GLU A 232 -8.87 18.00 -15.49
CA GLU A 232 -7.72 18.88 -15.74
C GLU A 232 -6.70 18.78 -14.60
N GLY A 233 -5.43 18.55 -14.94
CA GLY A 233 -4.35 18.37 -13.97
C GLY A 233 -4.43 17.07 -13.17
N GLN A 234 -5.16 16.09 -13.71
CA GLN A 234 -5.19 14.74 -13.13
C GLN A 234 -3.80 14.12 -13.04
N SER A 235 -3.64 13.24 -12.06
CA SER A 235 -2.43 12.42 -11.97
C SER A 235 -2.77 11.05 -11.39
N ILE A 236 -2.09 10.02 -11.89
CA ILE A 236 -2.16 8.64 -11.39
C ILE A 236 -0.74 8.24 -11.01
N HIS A 237 -0.58 7.72 -9.80
CA HIS A 237 0.73 7.30 -9.29
C HIS A 237 0.91 5.80 -9.31
N ASP A 238 -0.11 5.04 -8.93
CA ASP A 238 -0.04 3.59 -8.83
C ASP A 238 -1.37 2.93 -9.18
N VAL A 239 -1.33 1.64 -9.46
CA VAL A 239 -2.50 0.80 -9.68
C VAL A 239 -2.26 -0.60 -9.12
N TRP A 240 -3.12 -1.04 -8.22
CA TRP A 240 -3.21 -2.41 -7.74
C TRP A 240 -4.44 -3.08 -8.33
N ILE A 241 -4.36 -4.35 -8.73
CA ILE A 241 -5.52 -5.05 -9.30
C ILE A 241 -5.76 -6.35 -8.56
N GLU A 242 -6.99 -6.55 -8.11
CA GLU A 242 -7.44 -7.77 -7.47
C GLU A 242 -8.90 -8.05 -7.86
N ASP A 243 -9.22 -9.30 -8.18
CA ASP A 243 -10.56 -9.74 -8.58
C ASP A 243 -11.18 -8.91 -9.72
N GLY A 244 -10.36 -8.44 -10.69
CA GLY A 244 -10.83 -7.61 -11.82
C GLY A 244 -11.23 -6.19 -11.44
N ILE A 245 -10.84 -5.72 -10.27
CA ILE A 245 -10.99 -4.33 -9.83
C ILE A 245 -9.60 -3.69 -9.73
N ALA A 246 -9.40 -2.58 -10.43
CA ALA A 246 -8.22 -1.75 -10.29
C ALA A 246 -8.44 -0.67 -9.22
N TYR A 247 -7.53 -0.62 -8.26
CA TYR A 247 -7.45 0.41 -7.22
C TYR A 247 -6.43 1.44 -7.69
N SER A 248 -6.94 2.46 -8.35
CA SER A 248 -6.13 3.49 -8.98
C SER A 248 -5.81 4.60 -7.97
N SER A 249 -4.54 4.83 -7.71
CA SER A 249 -4.03 5.83 -6.77
C SER A 249 -3.69 7.11 -7.51
N ASN A 250 -4.31 8.23 -7.13
CA ASN A 250 -4.34 9.42 -7.96
C ASN A 250 -3.94 10.69 -7.20
N TRP A 251 -2.93 10.63 -6.34
CA TRP A 251 -2.46 11.76 -5.54
C TRP A 251 -3.63 12.51 -4.89
N ARG A 252 -3.80 13.80 -5.23
CA ARG A 252 -4.85 14.68 -4.70
C ARG A 252 -6.28 14.26 -5.07
N ASP A 253 -6.43 13.46 -6.10
CA ASP A 253 -7.73 12.95 -6.53
C ASP A 253 -8.14 11.67 -5.78
N GLY A 254 -7.28 11.20 -4.88
CA GLY A 254 -7.54 10.05 -4.01
C GLY A 254 -7.54 8.72 -4.78
N VAL A 255 -8.41 7.81 -4.43
CA VAL A 255 -8.49 6.47 -5.02
C VAL A 255 -9.76 6.31 -5.84
N TYR A 256 -9.61 5.71 -7.02
CA TYR A 256 -10.72 5.26 -7.86
C TYR A 256 -10.75 3.74 -7.92
N LEU A 257 -11.94 3.17 -7.74
CA LEU A 257 -12.24 1.77 -7.97
C LEU A 257 -12.73 1.63 -9.40
N VAL A 258 -12.00 0.86 -10.21
CA VAL A 258 -12.26 0.73 -11.64
C VAL A 258 -12.50 -0.73 -11.99
N ASP A 259 -13.67 -1.03 -12.56
CA ASP A 259 -13.99 -2.35 -13.09
C ASP A 259 -13.18 -2.56 -14.38
N VAL A 260 -12.28 -3.54 -14.36
CA VAL A 260 -11.41 -3.95 -15.46
C VAL A 260 -11.63 -5.42 -15.84
N GLY A 261 -12.75 -6.00 -15.40
CA GLY A 261 -13.13 -7.39 -15.68
C GLY A 261 -13.89 -8.08 -14.53
N ASN A 262 -14.15 -7.39 -13.43
CA ASN A 262 -14.94 -7.92 -12.32
C ASN A 262 -16.43 -8.11 -12.70
N GLY A 263 -16.94 -7.25 -13.59
CA GLY A 263 -18.33 -7.29 -14.05
C GLY A 263 -19.33 -6.51 -13.20
N ILE A 264 -18.89 -5.77 -12.16
CA ILE A 264 -19.77 -4.97 -11.29
C ILE A 264 -20.57 -3.96 -12.11
N VAL A 265 -19.91 -3.26 -13.03
CA VAL A 265 -20.54 -2.24 -13.89
C VAL A 265 -20.31 -2.52 -15.38
N GLY A 266 -19.83 -3.71 -15.73
CA GLY A 266 -19.57 -4.14 -17.10
C GLY A 266 -18.29 -3.57 -17.70
N GLY A 267 -17.31 -3.29 -16.85
CA GLY A 267 -15.96 -2.92 -17.26
C GLY A 267 -15.17 -4.11 -17.83
N SER A 268 -14.17 -3.81 -18.62
CA SER A 268 -13.20 -4.78 -19.16
C SER A 268 -11.85 -4.10 -19.39
N PRO A 269 -10.77 -4.85 -19.70
CA PRO A 269 -9.50 -4.26 -20.10
C PRO A 269 -9.61 -3.29 -21.28
N GLU A 270 -10.50 -3.58 -22.26
CA GLU A 270 -10.73 -2.71 -23.41
C GLU A 270 -11.57 -1.48 -23.08
N LYS A 271 -12.37 -1.56 -22.01
CA LYS A 271 -13.26 -0.49 -21.57
C LYS A 271 -13.33 -0.44 -20.03
N PRO A 272 -12.31 0.07 -19.36
CA PRO A 272 -12.33 0.26 -17.91
C PRO A 272 -13.46 1.22 -17.50
N VAL A 273 -14.15 0.91 -16.40
CA VAL A 273 -15.28 1.74 -15.90
C VAL A 273 -15.11 2.00 -14.42
N ALA A 274 -14.90 3.27 -14.05
CA ALA A 274 -14.90 3.66 -12.64
C ALA A 274 -16.31 3.56 -12.03
N PHE A 275 -16.39 3.01 -10.80
CA PHE A 275 -17.66 2.82 -10.10
C PHE A 275 -17.67 3.30 -8.65
N GLY A 276 -16.52 3.74 -8.13
CA GLY A 276 -16.38 4.31 -6.81
C GLY A 276 -15.11 5.16 -6.70
N ASN A 277 -15.13 6.13 -5.82
CA ASN A 277 -13.94 6.91 -5.50
C ASN A 277 -14.02 7.46 -4.07
N TYR A 278 -12.87 7.76 -3.51
CA TYR A 278 -12.74 8.48 -2.25
C TYR A 278 -11.55 9.44 -2.31
N THR A 279 -11.79 10.68 -1.90
CA THR A 279 -10.77 11.73 -1.80
C THR A 279 -10.65 12.20 -0.35
N TYR A 280 -9.47 12.61 0.05
CA TYR A 280 -9.19 13.11 1.40
C TYR A 280 -8.16 14.25 1.38
N ASP A 281 -8.05 14.97 2.49
CA ASP A 281 -7.40 16.28 2.52
C ASP A 281 -5.88 16.27 2.35
N SER A 282 -5.17 15.15 2.61
CA SER A 282 -3.71 15.11 2.45
C SER A 282 -3.27 15.35 1.01
N GLY A 283 -4.05 14.87 0.06
CA GLY A 283 -3.79 15.02 -1.36
C GLY A 283 -2.50 14.33 -1.84
N ALA A 284 -2.06 13.29 -1.13
CA ALA A 284 -0.79 12.62 -1.35
C ALA A 284 -0.93 11.10 -1.52
N ASN A 285 -2.08 10.64 -2.03
CA ASN A 285 -2.33 9.22 -2.23
C ASN A 285 -1.31 8.58 -3.18
N HIS A 286 -0.49 7.71 -2.64
CA HIS A 286 0.58 7.00 -3.32
C HIS A 286 0.13 5.61 -3.79
N ALA A 287 -0.41 4.80 -2.89
CA ALA A 287 -0.83 3.43 -3.13
C ALA A 287 -2.22 3.14 -2.54
N ALA A 288 -2.90 2.14 -3.07
CA ALA A 288 -4.18 1.66 -2.56
C ALA A 288 -4.27 0.14 -2.64
N PHE A 289 -4.71 -0.50 -1.56
CA PHE A 289 -4.80 -1.94 -1.44
C PHE A 289 -6.19 -2.35 -0.91
N PRO A 290 -6.88 -3.32 -1.54
CA PRO A 290 -8.14 -3.83 -1.03
C PRO A 290 -7.95 -4.64 0.25
N PHE A 291 -8.91 -4.52 1.16
CA PHE A 291 -8.94 -5.33 2.36
C PHE A 291 -10.37 -5.77 2.69
N LYS A 292 -10.63 -7.05 2.55
CA LYS A 292 -11.89 -7.67 2.95
C LYS A 292 -11.73 -8.32 4.32
N SER A 293 -12.24 -7.66 5.35
CA SER A 293 -12.12 -8.14 6.74
C SER A 293 -12.88 -9.44 6.94
N LYS A 294 -12.17 -10.49 7.32
CA LYS A 294 -12.76 -11.80 7.67
C LYS A 294 -13.56 -11.73 8.97
N SER A 295 -13.09 -10.93 9.92
CA SER A 295 -13.69 -10.81 11.26
C SER A 295 -14.97 -9.98 11.27
N THR A 296 -15.14 -9.03 10.34
CA THR A 296 -16.31 -8.12 10.31
C THR A 296 -17.16 -8.25 9.06
N GLY A 297 -16.63 -8.85 8.00
CA GLY A 297 -17.27 -8.93 6.69
C GLY A 297 -17.27 -7.60 5.92
N LYS A 298 -16.63 -6.56 6.45
CA LYS A 298 -16.52 -5.27 5.79
C LYS A 298 -15.49 -5.25 4.69
N PHE A 299 -15.71 -4.38 3.72
CA PHE A 299 -14.77 -4.11 2.64
C PHE A 299 -14.12 -2.74 2.81
N TYR A 300 -12.82 -2.71 2.87
CA TYR A 300 -12.03 -1.50 2.98
C TYR A 300 -11.11 -1.33 1.76
N ALA A 301 -10.84 -0.09 1.38
CA ALA A 301 -9.62 0.26 0.68
C ALA A 301 -8.66 0.90 1.70
N VAL A 302 -7.47 0.35 1.79
CA VAL A 302 -6.37 0.95 2.54
C VAL A 302 -5.62 1.85 1.58
N MET A 303 -5.47 3.12 1.94
CA MET A 303 -4.90 4.17 1.10
C MET A 303 -3.70 4.77 1.80
N GLY A 304 -2.54 4.77 1.14
CA GLY A 304 -1.29 5.27 1.70
C GLY A 304 -0.88 6.61 1.11
N ASP A 305 -0.39 7.48 1.96
CA ASP A 305 0.19 8.76 1.56
C ASP A 305 1.70 8.69 1.46
N GLU A 306 2.25 9.39 0.48
CA GLU A 306 3.68 9.67 0.36
C GLU A 306 3.91 11.18 0.36
N ILE A 307 4.64 11.68 1.35
CA ILE A 307 4.90 13.11 1.51
C ILE A 307 6.37 13.32 1.86
N PHE A 308 6.99 14.27 1.18
CA PHE A 308 8.33 14.77 1.48
C PHE A 308 8.22 16.22 1.95
N PRO A 309 8.10 16.49 3.27
CA PRO A 309 7.82 17.82 3.81
C PRO A 309 8.87 18.89 3.43
N ASN A 310 10.12 18.46 3.28
CA ASN A 310 11.25 19.32 2.91
C ASN A 310 11.72 19.13 1.46
N GLY A 311 10.89 18.47 0.64
CA GLY A 311 11.25 18.04 -0.72
C GLY A 311 12.24 16.88 -0.72
N VAL A 312 12.62 16.44 -1.92
CA VAL A 312 13.54 15.33 -2.14
C VAL A 312 14.97 15.82 -2.09
N ASN A 313 15.79 15.21 -1.22
CA ASN A 313 17.22 15.48 -1.15
C ASN A 313 17.99 14.43 -1.97
N ALA A 314 18.60 14.87 -3.07
CA ALA A 314 19.36 14.00 -3.97
C ALA A 314 20.69 13.48 -3.39
N ASN A 315 21.14 13.96 -2.25
CA ASN A 315 22.47 13.69 -1.70
C ASN A 315 22.45 13.14 -0.26
N GLY A 316 21.31 12.68 0.23
CA GLY A 316 21.21 12.16 1.59
C GLY A 316 19.82 11.59 1.89
N LEU A 317 19.63 11.16 3.13
CA LEU A 317 18.35 10.63 3.59
C LEU A 317 17.26 11.70 3.54
N ASN A 318 16.08 11.30 3.12
CA ASN A 318 14.91 12.14 3.04
C ASN A 318 14.06 12.04 4.32
N GLU A 319 13.55 13.18 4.77
CA GLU A 319 12.46 13.20 5.72
C GLU A 319 11.16 12.84 4.98
N THR A 320 10.47 11.84 5.48
CA THR A 320 9.20 11.38 4.91
C THR A 320 8.08 11.55 5.91
N ALA A 321 6.88 11.77 5.40
CA ALA A 321 5.63 11.86 6.14
C ALA A 321 4.51 11.16 5.36
N GLY A 322 3.33 11.13 5.95
CA GLY A 322 2.17 10.44 5.40
C GLY A 322 1.79 9.23 6.24
N PHE A 323 0.57 8.79 6.07
CA PHE A 323 0.02 7.68 6.85
C PHE A 323 -1.00 6.89 6.03
N LEU A 324 -1.49 5.78 6.60
CA LEU A 324 -2.51 4.96 5.97
C LEU A 324 -3.90 5.35 6.45
N HIS A 325 -4.80 5.53 5.50
CA HIS A 325 -6.23 5.72 5.67
C HIS A 325 -6.97 4.40 5.44
N PHE A 326 -7.86 4.04 6.34
CA PHE A 326 -8.75 2.88 6.18
C PHE A 326 -10.15 3.39 5.84
N VAL A 327 -10.52 3.26 4.57
CA VAL A 327 -11.80 3.73 4.06
C VAL A 327 -12.75 2.55 3.89
N ASP A 328 -13.87 2.59 4.61
CA ASP A 328 -14.94 1.58 4.54
C ASP A 328 -15.77 1.81 3.27
N PHE A 329 -15.66 0.90 2.32
CA PHE A 329 -16.40 0.83 1.07
C PHE A 329 -17.49 -0.23 1.08
N THR A 330 -17.90 -0.73 2.23
CA THR A 330 -19.01 -1.69 2.34
C THR A 330 -20.28 -1.13 1.72
N ASP A 331 -20.51 0.18 1.84
CA ASP A 331 -21.50 0.94 1.05
C ASP A 331 -20.75 1.80 0.03
N LEU A 332 -20.72 1.36 -1.23
CA LEU A 332 -20.02 2.04 -2.34
C LEU A 332 -20.56 3.46 -2.61
N ASN A 333 -21.82 3.76 -2.22
CA ASN A 333 -22.40 5.09 -2.41
C ASN A 333 -22.04 6.06 -1.27
N ASN A 334 -21.45 5.57 -0.18
CA ASN A 334 -21.15 6.39 1.00
C ASN A 334 -19.87 5.92 1.69
N PRO A 335 -18.72 5.88 0.96
CA PRO A 335 -17.44 5.49 1.53
C PRO A 335 -17.04 6.44 2.66
N LYS A 336 -16.38 5.90 3.69
CA LYS A 336 -15.99 6.69 4.87
C LYS A 336 -14.64 6.25 5.40
N GLU A 337 -13.75 7.19 5.63
CA GLU A 337 -12.59 6.95 6.47
C GLU A 337 -13.06 6.62 7.90
N VAL A 338 -12.60 5.49 8.41
CA VAL A 338 -12.97 5.00 9.75
C VAL A 338 -11.79 4.91 10.69
N ALA A 339 -10.61 4.66 10.14
CA ALA A 339 -9.39 4.54 10.92
C ALA A 339 -8.17 5.02 10.12
N ARG A 340 -7.07 5.22 10.83
CA ARG A 340 -5.76 5.51 10.23
C ARG A 340 -4.65 4.81 11.02
N TYR A 341 -3.52 4.61 10.35
CA TYR A 341 -2.28 4.21 10.98
C TYR A 341 -1.20 5.25 10.64
N GLU A 342 -0.75 5.99 11.64
CA GLU A 342 0.23 7.08 11.51
C GLU A 342 1.42 6.79 12.42
N LEU A 343 2.58 6.53 11.83
CA LEU A 343 3.84 6.41 12.55
C LEU A 343 4.50 7.79 12.61
N PRO A 344 4.63 8.41 13.82
CA PRO A 344 5.18 9.74 13.93
C PRO A 344 6.60 9.86 13.36
N GLY A 345 6.83 10.86 12.50
CA GLY A 345 8.13 11.16 11.91
C GLY A 345 8.55 10.24 10.75
N HIS A 346 7.63 9.43 10.22
CA HIS A 346 7.88 8.56 9.08
C HIS A 346 6.72 8.63 8.08
N GLY A 347 7.02 8.36 6.81
CA GLY A 347 6.02 8.27 5.74
C GLY A 347 5.77 6.84 5.30
N SER A 348 4.59 6.56 4.74
CA SER A 348 4.28 5.25 4.16
C SER A 348 4.70 5.18 2.69
N HIS A 349 4.92 3.95 2.22
CA HIS A 349 5.12 3.60 0.81
C HIS A 349 4.27 2.36 0.47
N ASN A 350 4.81 1.31 -0.14
CA ASN A 350 4.05 0.12 -0.50
C ASN A 350 3.78 -0.79 0.70
N TYR A 351 2.72 -1.60 0.63
CA TYR A 351 2.30 -2.48 1.71
C TYR A 351 1.62 -3.73 1.18
N TRP A 352 1.49 -4.72 2.07
CA TRP A 352 0.85 -6.00 1.84
C TRP A 352 -0.16 -6.30 2.95
N ILE A 353 -1.27 -6.95 2.62
CA ILE A 353 -2.27 -7.37 3.59
C ILE A 353 -2.53 -8.85 3.43
N GLU A 354 -2.40 -9.60 4.52
CA GLU A 354 -2.74 -11.01 4.56
C GLU A 354 -3.25 -11.39 5.97
N ASP A 355 -4.31 -12.18 6.02
CA ASP A 355 -4.91 -12.67 7.28
C ASP A 355 -5.17 -11.58 8.33
N GLU A 356 -5.70 -10.44 7.90
CA GLU A 356 -5.97 -9.26 8.76
C GLU A 356 -4.72 -8.68 9.43
N ILE A 357 -3.56 -8.93 8.85
CA ILE A 357 -2.29 -8.29 9.21
C ILE A 357 -1.83 -7.43 8.04
N LEU A 358 -1.49 -6.20 8.35
CA LEU A 358 -0.89 -5.25 7.43
C LEU A 358 0.62 -5.23 7.64
N TYR A 359 1.36 -5.33 6.54
CA TYR A 359 2.82 -5.18 6.46
C TYR A 359 3.09 -3.93 5.63
N VAL A 360 3.56 -2.85 6.24
CA VAL A 360 3.74 -1.57 5.54
C VAL A 360 5.18 -1.10 5.59
N ALA A 361 5.71 -0.74 4.42
CA ALA A 361 6.98 -0.04 4.29
C ALA A 361 6.80 1.42 4.73
N MET A 362 7.64 1.86 5.65
CA MET A 362 7.58 3.21 6.27
C MET A 362 8.91 3.93 6.11
N TYR A 363 9.55 3.82 4.97
CA TYR A 363 10.86 4.43 4.67
C TYR A 363 11.87 4.18 5.79
N SER A 364 12.40 5.25 6.41
CA SER A 364 13.31 5.15 7.56
C SER A 364 12.69 4.50 8.79
N GLY A 365 11.38 4.36 8.84
CA GLY A 365 10.66 3.59 9.84
C GLY A 365 10.75 2.07 9.65
N GLY A 366 11.30 1.59 8.54
CA GLY A 366 11.37 0.16 8.21
C GLY A 366 10.02 -0.43 7.84
N VAL A 367 9.84 -1.74 8.03
CA VAL A 367 8.53 -2.38 7.86
C VAL A 367 7.83 -2.48 9.20
N ARG A 368 6.56 -2.07 9.22
CA ARG A 368 5.66 -2.18 10.37
C ARG A 368 4.65 -3.28 10.15
N ILE A 369 4.34 -4.02 11.20
CA ILE A 369 3.38 -5.12 11.20
C ILE A 369 2.22 -4.72 12.11
N VAL A 370 1.04 -4.57 11.52
CA VAL A 370 -0.12 -3.99 12.20
C VAL A 370 -1.30 -4.97 12.17
N ASP A 371 -1.90 -5.23 13.32
CA ASP A 371 -3.13 -6.02 13.44
C ASP A 371 -4.33 -5.15 13.06
N ILE A 372 -4.93 -5.46 11.93
CA ILE A 372 -6.11 -4.78 11.37
C ILE A 372 -7.39 -5.62 11.50
N SER A 373 -7.40 -6.61 12.39
CA SER A 373 -8.57 -7.44 12.68
C SER A 373 -9.64 -6.68 13.48
N GLY A 374 -10.89 -7.14 13.39
CA GLY A 374 -12.02 -6.56 14.11
C GLY A 374 -12.46 -5.21 13.56
N ASP A 375 -13.28 -4.48 14.34
CA ASP A 375 -13.72 -3.15 13.94
C ASP A 375 -12.53 -2.18 13.91
N LEU A 376 -12.36 -1.51 12.77
CA LEU A 376 -11.38 -0.44 12.60
C LEU A 376 -12.03 0.90 12.94
N LEU A 377 -11.40 1.66 13.85
CA LEU A 377 -11.88 2.96 14.27
C LEU A 377 -10.74 3.78 14.89
N GLY A 378 -10.59 5.04 14.47
CA GLY A 378 -9.62 5.97 15.07
C GLY A 378 -8.16 5.67 14.72
N ASP A 379 -7.23 5.96 15.62
CA ASP A 379 -5.78 5.89 15.38
C ASP A 379 -5.21 4.54 15.84
N LEU A 380 -4.91 3.67 14.88
CA LEU A 380 -4.47 2.30 15.14
C LEU A 380 -3.08 2.23 15.79
N TYR A 381 -2.19 3.20 15.46
CA TYR A 381 -0.87 3.28 16.10
C TYR A 381 -0.99 3.59 17.58
N LYS A 382 -1.75 4.62 17.94
CA LYS A 382 -1.98 5.00 19.35
C LYS A 382 -2.70 3.90 20.14
N GLN A 383 -3.55 3.12 19.51
CA GLN A 383 -4.20 1.95 20.12
C GLN A 383 -3.24 0.78 20.37
N GLY A 384 -1.98 0.86 19.93
CA GLY A 384 -0.99 -0.19 20.07
C GLY A 384 -1.26 -1.40 19.19
N ARG A 385 -1.88 -1.19 18.01
CA ARG A 385 -2.14 -2.27 17.03
C ARG A 385 -0.90 -2.66 16.24
N GLU A 386 0.20 -1.91 16.31
CA GLU A 386 1.50 -2.36 15.84
C GLU A 386 1.98 -3.52 16.70
N ILE A 387 2.14 -4.69 16.10
CA ILE A 387 2.52 -5.94 16.76
C ILE A 387 3.97 -6.34 16.54
N GLY A 388 4.65 -5.71 15.60
CA GLY A 388 6.06 -5.94 15.31
C GLY A 388 6.60 -4.94 14.30
N TYR A 389 7.91 -4.88 14.18
CA TYR A 389 8.60 -4.11 13.13
C TYR A 389 9.99 -4.65 12.88
N ILE A 390 10.55 -4.31 11.73
CA ILE A 390 11.96 -4.54 11.40
C ILE A 390 12.54 -3.30 10.72
N LEU A 391 13.80 -2.98 11.07
CA LEU A 391 14.59 -1.91 10.45
C LEU A 391 15.70 -2.57 9.64
N PRO A 392 15.45 -2.98 8.40
CA PRO A 392 16.50 -3.58 7.58
C PRO A 392 17.57 -2.54 7.30
N SER A 393 18.81 -2.93 7.44
CA SER A 393 19.98 -2.11 7.13
C SER A 393 21.20 -3.01 6.97
N SER A 394 22.21 -2.54 6.24
CA SER A 394 23.45 -3.28 6.08
C SER A 394 24.65 -2.33 6.16
N PRO A 395 25.74 -2.73 6.83
CA PRO A 395 26.99 -1.96 6.77
C PRO A 395 27.63 -1.99 5.36
N ASN A 396 27.18 -2.89 4.50
CA ASN A 396 27.63 -3.04 3.12
C ASN A 396 26.55 -2.62 2.11
N GLY A 397 25.48 -1.97 2.53
CA GLY A 397 24.49 -1.36 1.64
C GLY A 397 25.07 -0.18 0.89
N TYR A 398 24.37 0.30 -0.13
CA TYR A 398 24.80 1.47 -0.89
C TYR A 398 24.94 2.69 0.03
N ILE A 399 23.98 2.97 0.91
CA ILE A 399 24.22 3.82 2.10
C ILE A 399 24.34 2.91 3.34
N ALA A 400 25.53 2.88 3.90
CA ALA A 400 25.83 1.99 5.01
C ALA A 400 24.96 2.29 6.24
N ASN A 401 24.36 1.25 6.80
CA ASN A 401 23.53 1.31 8.02
C ASN A 401 22.29 2.21 7.95
N ALA A 402 21.84 2.58 6.76
CA ALA A 402 20.59 3.32 6.59
C ALA A 402 19.42 2.33 6.36
N THR A 403 18.24 2.74 6.79
CA THR A 403 16.97 2.07 6.52
C THR A 403 16.11 2.99 5.67
N MET A 404 15.65 2.51 4.51
CA MET A 404 14.80 3.29 3.60
C MET A 404 13.91 2.35 2.79
N VAL A 405 12.94 1.75 3.45
CA VAL A 405 12.13 0.65 2.88
C VAL A 405 11.00 1.19 2.01
N TRP A 406 10.92 0.69 0.78
CA TRP A 406 9.87 1.02 -0.18
C TRP A 406 8.78 -0.03 -0.27
N GLY A 407 9.13 -1.31 -0.18
CA GLY A 407 8.20 -2.40 -0.38
C GLY A 407 8.19 -3.40 0.77
N ALA A 408 7.05 -4.04 0.94
CA ALA A 408 6.84 -5.16 1.83
C ALA A 408 5.92 -6.17 1.12
N GLN A 409 6.35 -7.41 1.01
CA GLN A 409 5.57 -8.50 0.42
C GLN A 409 5.65 -9.72 1.33
N LEU A 410 4.51 -10.25 1.75
CA LEU A 410 4.45 -11.55 2.40
C LEU A 410 4.38 -12.64 1.32
N TYR A 411 5.26 -13.62 1.40
CA TYR A 411 5.31 -14.72 0.47
C TYR A 411 5.81 -15.98 1.19
N ASN A 412 5.06 -17.09 1.10
CA ASN A 412 5.37 -18.36 1.78
C ASN A 412 5.71 -18.18 3.27
N CYS A 413 4.90 -17.38 4.00
CA CYS A 413 5.10 -17.06 5.43
C CYS A 413 6.39 -16.30 5.75
N LEU A 414 7.09 -15.77 4.76
CA LEU A 414 8.25 -14.90 4.91
C LEU A 414 7.91 -13.49 4.48
N LEU A 415 8.36 -12.52 5.26
CA LEU A 415 8.26 -11.12 4.90
C LEU A 415 9.52 -10.72 4.12
N TYR A 416 9.33 -10.39 2.85
CA TYR A 416 10.35 -9.79 2.01
C TYR A 416 10.20 -8.27 2.02
N THR A 417 11.32 -7.57 1.92
CA THR A 417 11.36 -6.12 1.86
C THR A 417 12.51 -5.67 0.98
N SER A 418 12.28 -4.63 0.19
CA SER A 418 13.39 -3.89 -0.42
C SER A 418 13.84 -2.85 0.58
N ASP A 419 15.10 -2.88 0.93
CA ASP A 419 15.76 -1.76 1.56
C ASP A 419 16.41 -0.94 0.43
N ALA A 420 15.62 -0.08 -0.15
CA ALA A 420 16.15 1.00 -0.98
C ALA A 420 16.80 2.01 -0.02
N ALA A 421 17.81 1.63 0.74
CA ALA A 421 18.47 2.49 1.73
C ALA A 421 18.92 3.83 1.15
N ASP A 422 18.25 4.30 0.10
CA ASP A 422 18.91 5.22 -0.75
C ASP A 422 17.98 5.98 -1.64
N ASP A 423 17.75 7.08 -1.20
CA ASP A 423 17.79 8.35 -1.85
C ASP A 423 17.28 8.47 -3.30
N LEU A 424 16.34 9.17 -3.33
CA LEU A 424 15.63 9.92 -4.32
C LEU A 424 16.54 10.93 -5.04
N ARG A 425 17.08 10.57 -6.18
CA ARG A 425 17.60 11.56 -7.12
C ARG A 425 16.53 11.86 -8.16
N GLY A 426 15.84 12.99 -8.00
CA GLY A 426 14.92 13.54 -8.97
C GLY A 426 15.56 13.82 -10.35
#